data_4deecdc74eae5e72af6c9400029adb66
#
_entry.id   4deecdc74eae5e72af6c9400029adb66
#
_cell.length_a   1.000
_cell.length_b   1.000
_cell.length_c   1.000
_cell.angle_alpha   90.00
_cell.angle_beta   90.00
_cell.angle_gamma   90.00
#
_symmetry.space_group_name_H-M   'P 1'
#
loop_
_entity.id
_entity.type
_entity.pdbx_description
1 polymer ?
#
loop_
_entity_poly.entity_id
_entity_poly.type
_entity_poly.pdbx_seq_one_letter_code
_entity_poly.pdbx_strand_id
1 'polypeptide(L)'
;MPNCVARSIWKHAAAIALAGLALGCATAHPAPAGERASGPRLQIVYAIAMPDTLGHRYEIQIDVSGSLGDTLRLQMPVWSPGRYARMDFARNVRDESVQDANGHAVRFDRETGSLWRIYPAGASHVTVRYRVFADNLSGTFSVLDTSHANWNGASLFMYVVGHKPDSVSLAITPPNGWHLINGASTTPDQRQFKFANYDEMIDTPTEVARHFDVDSFTVDNRLYRVMVHHNGSQNGYHQGFVHAVERIVRYENTVVGPPPLTMYTFLFNVGYDGSDGMEHLYSTQIQTRDPWTDSAAVMATVEDAAHEYFHVWNVKRIRPMLLGPFDYSAERYQPSLWVAEGWTQYYGEIALLRSGLVSTDDYYHTLGDVITANLETPGRKQVSARMASFLAPFWDGAATPMRVDRSGSFFSYYTKGEGLALLLDLDIRARTHNARSLDDALRNLKRLSWDAPNASYYLQGRGYTEDDVVQAASEAAGADLKPWFDRYVGGVDDPPFAASLAQAGLRLESHQGERGLVYGVVEDPNATPDQLRVRHGWLTGTVGP
;
A
#
# COMPACT_ATOMS: atom_id res chain seq x y z
N MET A 1 47.36 41.91 -4.33
CA MET A 1 48.35 41.68 -5.42
C MET A 1 49.01 40.33 -5.20
N PRO A 2 49.31 39.58 -6.22
CA PRO A 2 48.55 39.27 -7.44
C PRO A 2 48.34 37.73 -7.60
N ASN A 3 47.30 37.40 -8.29
CA ASN A 3 47.30 36.87 -9.67
C ASN A 3 47.61 35.40 -9.94
N CYS A 4 46.61 34.80 -10.59
CA CYS A 4 46.71 33.91 -11.77
C CYS A 4 47.05 32.44 -11.47
N VAL A 5 46.35 31.43 -11.99
CA VAL A 5 45.91 31.24 -13.40
C VAL A 5 44.86 30.12 -13.43
N ALA A 6 43.72 30.39 -14.04
CA ALA A 6 42.85 29.37 -14.58
C ALA A 6 43.47 28.81 -15.86
N ARG A 7 43.51 27.50 -16.04
CA ARG A 7 43.68 26.88 -17.35
C ARG A 7 42.59 25.82 -17.61
N SER A 8 41.78 26.21 -18.54
CA SER A 8 40.87 25.42 -19.34
C SER A 8 41.56 24.22 -20.00
N ILE A 9 40.95 23.04 -19.89
CA ILE A 9 41.18 21.93 -20.81
C ILE A 9 39.84 21.40 -21.27
N TRP A 10 39.31 21.99 -22.32
CA TRP A 10 38.30 21.37 -23.17
C TRP A 10 38.64 21.70 -24.63
N LYS A 11 39.18 20.74 -25.35
CA LYS A 11 39.11 20.62 -26.82
C LYS A 11 39.59 19.22 -27.18
N HIS A 12 38.67 18.33 -27.53
CA HIS A 12 38.74 17.46 -28.72
C HIS A 12 37.41 16.71 -28.83
N ALA A 13 36.53 17.25 -29.63
CA ALA A 13 35.37 16.53 -30.12
C ALA A 13 35.83 15.63 -31.26
N ALA A 14 35.71 14.33 -31.11
CA ALA A 14 35.77 13.38 -32.22
C ALA A 14 34.35 12.84 -32.44
N ALA A 15 33.77 13.22 -33.57
CA ALA A 15 32.52 12.68 -34.07
C ALA A 15 32.71 11.23 -34.49
N ILE A 16 32.04 10.31 -33.84
CA ILE A 16 31.81 8.93 -34.34
C ILE A 16 30.33 8.79 -34.57
N ALA A 17 29.93 8.77 -35.84
CA ALA A 17 28.63 8.37 -36.28
C ALA A 17 28.52 6.84 -36.14
N LEU A 18 27.67 6.35 -35.20
CA LEU A 18 27.27 4.97 -35.14
C LEU A 18 25.82 4.87 -35.57
N ALA A 19 25.62 4.17 -36.69
CA ALA A 19 24.31 3.79 -37.18
C ALA A 19 23.57 2.90 -36.15
N GLY A 20 22.40 3.33 -35.75
CA GLY A 20 21.55 2.57 -34.84
C GLY A 20 20.94 1.37 -35.50
N LEU A 21 21.26 0.18 -35.02
CA LEU A 21 20.42 -0.99 -35.11
C LEU A 21 19.68 -1.10 -33.79
N ALA A 22 18.43 -0.66 -33.79
CA ALA A 22 17.50 -0.90 -32.69
C ALA A 22 17.06 -2.37 -32.73
N LEU A 23 17.79 -3.23 -32.06
CA LEU A 23 17.26 -4.51 -31.60
C LEU A 23 16.58 -4.28 -30.26
N GLY A 24 15.28 -4.09 -30.31
CA GLY A 24 14.42 -4.13 -29.12
C GLY A 24 14.35 -5.54 -28.57
N CYS A 25 15.33 -5.96 -27.76
CA CYS A 25 15.15 -7.05 -26.83
C CYS A 25 14.38 -6.51 -25.63
N ALA A 26 13.06 -6.65 -25.66
CA ALA A 26 12.28 -6.67 -24.44
C ALA A 26 12.74 -7.90 -23.65
N THR A 27 13.68 -7.72 -22.75
CA THR A 27 13.97 -8.74 -21.73
C THR A 27 12.78 -8.77 -20.79
N ALA A 28 11.83 -9.69 -21.09
CA ALA A 28 10.85 -10.10 -20.10
C ALA A 28 11.64 -10.56 -18.88
N HIS A 29 11.62 -9.78 -17.82
CA HIS A 29 12.12 -10.23 -16.52
C HIS A 29 11.25 -11.43 -16.14
N PRO A 30 11.84 -12.63 -15.94
CA PRO A 30 11.05 -13.75 -15.47
C PRO A 30 10.41 -13.32 -14.14
N ALA A 31 9.11 -13.61 -14.00
CA ALA A 31 8.45 -13.49 -12.70
C ALA A 31 9.32 -14.18 -11.66
N PRO A 32 9.51 -13.60 -10.47
CA PRO A 32 10.25 -14.25 -9.42
C PRO A 32 9.66 -15.65 -9.24
N ALA A 33 10.49 -16.68 -9.37
CA ALA A 33 10.06 -18.04 -9.17
C ALA A 33 9.49 -18.10 -7.75
N GLY A 34 8.17 -18.29 -7.63
CA GLY A 34 7.51 -18.35 -6.34
C GLY A 34 8.27 -19.33 -5.47
N GLU A 35 8.63 -18.91 -4.27
CA GLU A 35 9.37 -19.72 -3.32
C GLU A 35 8.56 -21.00 -3.07
N ARG A 36 8.97 -22.10 -3.67
CA ARG A 36 8.41 -23.42 -3.34
C ARG A 36 9.07 -23.86 -2.03
N ALA A 37 8.28 -24.49 -1.15
CA ALA A 37 8.86 -25.08 0.06
C ALA A 37 10.09 -25.91 -0.31
N SER A 38 11.24 -25.60 0.30
CA SER A 38 12.53 -26.21 -0.02
C SER A 38 12.74 -27.48 0.80
N GLY A 39 11.81 -28.44 0.74
CA GLY A 39 11.93 -29.71 1.48
C GLY A 39 10.59 -30.19 2.06
N PRO A 40 10.62 -31.18 2.98
CA PRO A 40 9.44 -31.60 3.74
C PRO A 40 8.88 -30.44 4.53
N ARG A 41 7.53 -30.32 4.60
CA ARG A 41 6.86 -29.27 5.39
C ARG A 41 7.33 -29.29 6.85
N LEU A 42 7.55 -28.10 7.39
CA LEU A 42 7.83 -27.89 8.80
C LEU A 42 6.54 -27.54 9.56
N GLN A 43 6.49 -27.92 10.82
CA GLN A 43 5.51 -27.36 11.75
C GLN A 43 6.13 -26.11 12.37
N ILE A 44 5.51 -24.95 12.15
CA ILE A 44 6.00 -23.67 12.64
C ILE A 44 4.91 -23.03 13.49
N VAL A 45 5.26 -22.75 14.76
CA VAL A 45 4.34 -22.16 15.74
C VAL A 45 4.98 -20.89 16.29
N TYR A 46 4.27 -19.78 16.18
CA TYR A 46 4.66 -18.50 16.76
C TYR A 46 3.92 -18.26 18.06
N ALA A 47 4.59 -17.62 19.01
CA ALA A 47 3.97 -17.06 20.19
C ALA A 47 4.49 -15.62 20.40
N ILE A 48 3.59 -14.74 20.83
CA ILE A 48 3.89 -13.36 21.20
C ILE A 48 3.35 -13.06 22.59
N ALA A 49 4.16 -12.43 23.43
CA ALA A 49 3.77 -11.97 24.76
C ALA A 49 4.25 -10.54 25.00
N MET A 50 3.62 -9.86 25.95
CA MET A 50 3.77 -8.44 26.24
C MET A 50 4.08 -8.22 27.74
N PRO A 51 5.15 -8.82 28.30
CA PRO A 51 5.44 -8.74 29.72
C PRO A 51 6.04 -7.39 30.17
N ASP A 52 6.66 -6.67 29.23
CA ASP A 52 7.43 -5.44 29.50
C ASP A 52 6.84 -4.23 28.73
N THR A 53 5.65 -3.80 29.17
CA THR A 53 4.97 -2.65 28.56
C THR A 53 5.68 -1.31 28.81
N LEU A 54 6.41 -1.18 29.93
CA LEU A 54 7.21 0.02 30.25
C LEU A 54 8.51 0.08 29.45
N GLY A 55 9.09 -1.09 29.12
CA GLY A 55 10.31 -1.17 28.33
C GLY A 55 10.03 -1.31 26.82
N HIS A 56 8.76 -1.25 26.41
CA HIS A 56 8.34 -1.36 25.00
C HIS A 56 8.86 -2.63 24.32
N ARG A 57 8.84 -3.80 25.02
CA ARG A 57 9.42 -5.03 24.49
C ARG A 57 8.40 -6.15 24.39
N TYR A 58 8.17 -6.58 23.14
CA TYR A 58 7.52 -7.86 22.87
C TYR A 58 8.50 -9.02 23.10
N GLU A 59 7.98 -10.13 23.61
CA GLU A 59 8.68 -11.41 23.62
C GLU A 59 8.10 -12.29 22.52
N ILE A 60 8.98 -12.75 21.63
CA ILE A 60 8.62 -13.62 20.50
C ILE A 60 9.26 -14.99 20.71
N GLN A 61 8.48 -16.04 20.48
CA GLN A 61 8.95 -17.42 20.41
C GLN A 61 8.53 -18.03 19.07
N ILE A 62 9.44 -18.77 18.45
CA ILE A 62 9.19 -19.54 17.24
C ILE A 62 9.62 -20.97 17.50
N ASP A 63 8.68 -21.89 17.51
CA ASP A 63 8.91 -23.32 17.58
C ASP A 63 8.90 -23.91 16.18
N VAL A 64 9.99 -24.55 15.78
CA VAL A 64 10.15 -25.17 14.47
C VAL A 64 10.43 -26.67 14.65
N SER A 65 9.56 -27.51 14.08
CA SER A 65 9.66 -28.97 14.17
C SER A 65 9.60 -29.63 12.80
N GLY A 66 10.38 -30.69 12.65
CA GLY A 66 10.44 -31.50 11.42
C GLY A 66 11.87 -31.89 11.04
N SER A 67 12.12 -32.02 9.75
CA SER A 67 13.48 -32.29 9.22
C SER A 67 14.22 -30.97 9.04
N LEU A 68 14.98 -30.55 10.06
CA LEU A 68 15.60 -29.21 10.10
C LEU A 68 16.88 -29.11 9.26
N GLY A 69 17.46 -30.24 8.80
CA GLY A 69 18.73 -30.28 8.08
C GLY A 69 19.94 -29.91 8.95
N ASP A 70 21.08 -29.69 8.29
CA ASP A 70 22.33 -29.30 8.98
C ASP A 70 22.30 -27.83 9.42
N THR A 71 21.52 -27.00 8.71
CA THR A 71 21.32 -25.56 9.00
C THR A 71 19.89 -25.16 8.77
N LEU A 72 19.37 -24.38 9.70
CA LEU A 72 18.07 -23.69 9.60
C LEU A 72 18.31 -22.18 9.55
N ARG A 73 17.68 -21.47 8.61
CA ARG A 73 17.81 -20.01 8.49
C ARG A 73 16.52 -19.31 8.84
N LEU A 74 16.60 -18.30 9.70
CA LEU A 74 15.52 -17.40 10.02
C LEU A 74 15.85 -15.99 9.53
N GLN A 75 14.94 -15.40 8.75
CA GLN A 75 15.10 -14.07 8.19
C GLN A 75 14.09 -13.10 8.82
N MET A 76 14.58 -12.00 9.40
CA MET A 76 13.73 -10.85 9.72
C MET A 76 13.46 -10.07 8.43
N PRO A 77 12.21 -9.72 8.11
CA PRO A 77 11.92 -8.85 6.99
C PRO A 77 12.74 -7.57 7.02
N VAL A 78 13.16 -7.08 5.86
CA VAL A 78 13.82 -5.78 5.74
C VAL A 78 12.89 -4.70 5.22
N TRP A 79 11.69 -5.08 4.80
CA TRP A 79 10.60 -4.19 4.37
C TRP A 79 9.24 -4.85 4.63
N SER A 80 8.17 -4.10 4.49
CA SER A 80 6.78 -4.53 4.69
C SER A 80 5.96 -4.21 3.44
N PRO A 81 5.03 -5.08 3.00
CA PRO A 81 4.04 -4.74 1.97
C PRO A 81 3.27 -3.47 2.37
N GLY A 82 3.00 -2.59 1.39
CA GLY A 82 2.44 -1.26 1.62
C GLY A 82 3.49 -0.19 1.94
N ARG A 83 4.73 -0.57 2.33
CA ARG A 83 5.88 0.34 2.47
C ARG A 83 7.00 -0.12 1.56
N TYR A 84 7.29 0.69 0.58
CA TYR A 84 8.19 0.29 -0.52
C TYR A 84 9.67 0.54 -0.22
N ALA A 85 10.01 0.95 1.00
CA ALA A 85 11.37 1.27 1.42
C ALA A 85 11.94 0.21 2.38
N ARG A 86 13.26 0.21 2.49
CA ARG A 86 13.99 -0.64 3.42
C ARG A 86 13.88 -0.13 4.85
N MET A 87 13.40 -0.95 5.77
CA MET A 87 13.14 -0.60 7.17
C MET A 87 14.14 -1.20 8.17
N ASP A 88 14.82 -2.29 7.80
CA ASP A 88 15.80 -2.98 8.65
C ASP A 88 15.29 -3.31 10.07
N PHE A 89 14.12 -3.95 10.18
CA PHE A 89 13.44 -4.26 11.44
C PHE A 89 14.33 -5.02 12.43
N ALA A 90 15.30 -5.79 11.95
CA ALA A 90 16.27 -6.54 12.76
C ALA A 90 17.08 -5.66 13.74
N ARG A 91 17.14 -4.34 13.52
CA ARG A 91 17.81 -3.41 14.44
C ARG A 91 17.17 -3.35 15.83
N ASN A 92 15.88 -3.73 15.92
CA ASN A 92 15.12 -3.74 17.17
C ASN A 92 15.15 -5.09 17.91
N VAL A 93 15.77 -6.14 17.29
CA VAL A 93 15.86 -7.48 17.87
C VAL A 93 16.97 -7.55 18.91
N ARG A 94 16.67 -8.16 20.07
CA ARG A 94 17.59 -8.34 21.22
C ARG A 94 17.34 -9.69 21.90
N ASP A 95 18.30 -10.09 22.72
CA ASP A 95 18.21 -11.21 23.67
C ASP A 95 17.87 -12.55 22.99
N GLU A 96 18.51 -12.81 21.84
CA GLU A 96 18.25 -14.02 21.07
C GLU A 96 18.79 -15.27 21.77
N SER A 97 18.02 -16.33 21.75
CA SER A 97 18.42 -17.64 22.22
C SER A 97 17.78 -18.74 21.39
N VAL A 98 18.47 -19.87 21.27
CA VAL A 98 17.97 -21.06 20.60
C VAL A 98 18.21 -22.30 21.49
N GLN A 99 17.18 -23.12 21.64
CA GLN A 99 17.22 -24.34 22.43
C GLN A 99 16.65 -25.53 21.65
N ASP A 100 17.13 -26.75 21.96
CA ASP A 100 16.50 -27.99 21.47
C ASP A 100 15.27 -28.38 22.33
N ALA A 101 14.64 -29.51 22.01
CA ALA A 101 13.47 -30.04 22.75
C ALA A 101 13.77 -30.37 24.23
N ASN A 102 15.03 -30.54 24.60
CA ASN A 102 15.46 -30.84 25.97
C ASN A 102 15.91 -29.60 26.74
N GLY A 103 15.83 -28.41 26.10
CA GLY A 103 16.27 -27.15 26.67
C GLY A 103 17.77 -26.89 26.58
N HIS A 104 18.53 -27.70 25.87
CA HIS A 104 19.95 -27.46 25.66
C HIS A 104 20.15 -26.34 24.65
N ALA A 105 21.13 -25.47 24.89
CA ALA A 105 21.46 -24.39 23.97
C ALA A 105 21.92 -24.94 22.61
N VAL A 106 21.34 -24.41 21.53
CA VAL A 106 21.69 -24.71 20.15
C VAL A 106 22.52 -23.56 19.61
N ARG A 107 23.61 -23.89 18.93
CA ARG A 107 24.50 -22.89 18.32
C ARG A 107 23.76 -22.16 17.20
N PHE A 108 23.92 -20.84 17.17
CA PHE A 108 23.50 -19.98 16.06
C PHE A 108 24.49 -18.84 15.86
N ASP A 109 24.45 -18.20 14.68
CA ASP A 109 25.14 -16.95 14.37
C ASP A 109 24.26 -16.05 13.49
N ARG A 110 24.60 -14.77 13.40
CA ARG A 110 24.02 -13.85 12.41
C ARG A 110 24.87 -13.92 11.13
N GLU A 111 24.27 -14.42 10.05
CA GLU A 111 24.90 -14.48 8.73
C GLU A 111 24.92 -13.09 8.06
N THR A 112 23.86 -12.29 8.29
CA THR A 112 23.78 -10.87 7.92
C THR A 112 23.12 -10.08 9.06
N GLY A 113 22.89 -8.77 8.87
CA GLY A 113 22.17 -7.95 9.84
C GLY A 113 20.75 -8.43 10.13
N SER A 114 20.10 -9.12 9.19
CA SER A 114 18.70 -9.57 9.27
C SER A 114 18.50 -11.07 9.08
N LEU A 115 19.57 -11.88 8.95
CA LEU A 115 19.52 -13.31 8.71
C LEU A 115 20.28 -14.06 9.80
N TRP A 116 19.61 -14.98 10.50
CA TRP A 116 20.19 -15.88 11.51
C TRP A 116 20.34 -17.27 10.94
N ARG A 117 21.47 -17.91 11.20
CA ARG A 117 21.76 -19.30 10.87
C ARG A 117 21.88 -20.11 12.15
N ILE A 118 21.06 -21.13 12.27
CA ILE A 118 20.97 -22.06 13.40
C ILE A 118 21.54 -23.38 12.96
N TYR A 119 22.24 -24.08 13.87
CA TYR A 119 22.87 -25.40 13.65
C TYR A 119 22.17 -26.44 14.52
N PRO A 120 21.11 -27.10 14.03
CA PRO A 120 20.29 -28.02 14.85
C PRO A 120 21.03 -29.24 15.36
N ALA A 121 22.17 -29.62 14.75
CA ALA A 121 22.99 -30.78 15.16
C ALA A 121 22.19 -32.08 15.27
N GLY A 122 21.25 -32.31 14.35
CA GLY A 122 20.39 -33.50 14.33
C GLY A 122 19.12 -33.38 15.17
N ALA A 123 18.87 -32.26 15.85
CA ALA A 123 17.60 -32.02 16.52
C ALA A 123 16.45 -31.93 15.52
N SER A 124 15.31 -32.54 15.85
CA SER A 124 14.06 -32.45 15.08
C SER A 124 13.15 -31.32 15.54
N HIS A 125 13.56 -30.58 16.56
CA HIS A 125 12.82 -29.42 17.10
C HIS A 125 13.82 -28.40 17.64
N VAL A 126 13.54 -27.11 17.35
CA VAL A 126 14.21 -25.98 17.97
C VAL A 126 13.20 -24.93 18.39
N THR A 127 13.46 -24.28 19.52
CA THR A 127 12.74 -23.10 20.01
C THR A 127 13.67 -21.90 19.90
N VAL A 128 13.26 -20.91 19.12
CA VAL A 128 13.96 -19.61 18.99
C VAL A 128 13.20 -18.58 19.79
N ARG A 129 13.90 -17.83 20.65
CA ARG A 129 13.33 -16.70 21.43
C ARG A 129 14.11 -15.45 21.18
N TYR A 130 13.41 -14.34 21.13
CA TYR A 130 14.01 -13.00 21.05
C TYR A 130 13.01 -11.95 21.55
N ARG A 131 13.52 -10.74 21.83
CA ARG A 131 12.72 -9.57 22.16
C ARG A 131 12.79 -8.55 21.04
N VAL A 132 11.71 -7.81 20.84
CA VAL A 132 11.64 -6.70 19.87
C VAL A 132 11.25 -5.44 20.60
N PHE A 133 12.07 -4.40 20.50
CA PHE A 133 11.73 -3.05 20.95
C PHE A 133 10.74 -2.43 19.98
N ALA A 134 9.63 -1.87 20.49
CA ALA A 134 8.50 -1.39 19.71
C ALA A 134 7.88 -0.15 20.38
N ASP A 135 8.25 1.02 19.87
CA ASP A 135 7.82 2.32 20.37
C ASP A 135 7.48 3.26 19.19
N ASN A 136 6.76 2.70 18.19
CA ASN A 136 6.36 3.47 17.02
C ASN A 136 5.03 2.92 16.48
N LEU A 137 3.93 3.59 16.81
CA LEU A 137 2.64 3.32 16.20
C LEU A 137 2.65 3.83 14.76
N SER A 138 2.50 2.93 13.81
CA SER A 138 2.36 3.23 12.38
C SER A 138 1.94 1.99 11.62
N GLY A 139 1.53 2.13 10.36
CA GLY A 139 1.27 1.01 9.46
C GLY A 139 2.51 0.16 9.14
N THR A 140 3.70 0.57 9.55
CA THR A 140 4.97 -0.10 9.24
C THR A 140 5.60 -0.78 10.45
N PHE A 141 5.64 -0.09 11.60
CA PHE A 141 6.28 -0.55 12.82
C PHE A 141 5.26 -1.08 13.82
N SER A 142 5.66 -1.18 15.08
CA SER A 142 4.84 -1.67 16.17
C SER A 142 5.04 -0.82 17.40
N VAL A 143 4.03 -0.75 18.24
CA VAL A 143 4.05 -0.08 19.54
C VAL A 143 3.64 -1.06 20.63
N LEU A 144 4.28 -0.96 21.78
CA LEU A 144 3.85 -1.56 23.03
C LEU A 144 4.13 -0.56 24.15
N ASP A 145 3.10 -0.09 24.80
CA ASP A 145 3.22 0.78 25.96
C ASP A 145 2.26 0.36 27.08
N THR A 146 2.06 1.20 28.07
CA THR A 146 1.18 0.92 29.22
C THR A 146 -0.31 1.07 28.91
N SER A 147 -0.66 1.62 27.76
CA SER A 147 -2.02 1.87 27.31
C SER A 147 -2.50 0.83 26.30
N HIS A 148 -1.66 0.45 25.32
CA HIS A 148 -2.01 -0.48 24.26
C HIS A 148 -0.78 -1.15 23.62
N ALA A 149 -1.05 -2.11 22.77
CA ALA A 149 -0.11 -2.75 21.86
C ALA A 149 -0.74 -2.85 20.49
N ASN A 150 0.03 -2.45 19.48
CA ASN A 150 -0.35 -2.61 18.08
C ASN A 150 0.85 -3.06 17.28
N TRP A 151 0.67 -3.95 16.31
CA TRP A 151 1.78 -4.39 15.48
C TRP A 151 1.44 -4.63 14.03
N ASN A 152 2.43 -4.34 13.18
CA ASN A 152 2.59 -4.89 11.85
C ASN A 152 3.52 -6.10 11.92
N GLY A 153 3.06 -7.25 11.45
CA GLY A 153 3.76 -8.52 11.66
C GLY A 153 5.17 -8.57 11.07
N ALA A 154 5.44 -7.87 9.98
CA ALA A 154 6.77 -7.79 9.37
C ALA A 154 7.83 -7.19 10.30
N SER A 155 7.44 -6.32 11.23
CA SER A 155 8.35 -5.69 12.18
C SER A 155 8.70 -6.56 13.40
N LEU A 156 7.97 -7.68 13.61
CA LEU A 156 8.12 -8.54 14.78
C LEU A 156 8.55 -9.97 14.48
N PHE A 157 8.07 -10.58 13.39
CA PHE A 157 8.21 -12.02 13.19
C PHE A 157 9.25 -12.36 12.12
N MET A 158 10.25 -13.17 12.49
CA MET A 158 11.15 -13.79 11.53
C MET A 158 10.45 -14.95 10.82
N TYR A 159 10.80 -15.20 9.56
CA TYR A 159 10.34 -16.40 8.84
C TYR A 159 11.45 -17.42 8.64
N VAL A 160 11.07 -18.67 8.52
CA VAL A 160 11.97 -19.77 8.13
C VAL A 160 12.18 -19.70 6.63
N VAL A 161 13.43 -19.46 6.20
CA VAL A 161 13.79 -19.34 4.78
C VAL A 161 13.47 -20.64 4.04
N GLY A 162 12.76 -20.52 2.92
CA GLY A 162 12.28 -21.66 2.13
C GLY A 162 10.99 -22.29 2.65
N HIS A 163 10.40 -21.80 3.74
CA HIS A 163 9.20 -22.35 4.38
C HIS A 163 8.07 -21.32 4.57
N LYS A 164 8.12 -20.15 3.94
CA LYS A 164 7.01 -19.21 3.95
C LYS A 164 5.68 -19.82 3.47
N PRO A 165 5.66 -20.75 2.49
CA PRO A 165 4.42 -21.40 2.06
C PRO A 165 3.82 -22.37 3.06
N ASP A 166 4.57 -22.79 4.11
CA ASP A 166 4.04 -23.70 5.12
C ASP A 166 3.01 -22.99 6.02
N SER A 167 1.98 -23.71 6.42
CA SER A 167 0.99 -23.18 7.35
C SER A 167 1.61 -22.92 8.71
N VAL A 168 1.19 -21.80 9.32
CA VAL A 168 1.71 -21.37 10.63
C VAL A 168 0.58 -21.17 11.63
N SER A 169 0.90 -21.26 12.92
CA SER A 169 0.00 -20.92 14.02
C SER A 169 0.59 -19.77 14.83
N LEU A 170 -0.27 -18.91 15.38
CA LEU A 170 0.10 -17.80 16.25
C LEU A 170 -0.71 -17.85 17.55
N ALA A 171 0.01 -17.84 18.68
CA ALA A 171 -0.54 -17.71 20.03
C ALA A 171 -0.21 -16.31 20.57
N ILE A 172 -1.24 -15.60 21.09
CA ILE A 172 -1.10 -14.25 21.62
C ILE A 172 -1.38 -14.26 23.12
N THR A 173 -0.46 -13.73 23.93
CA THR A 173 -0.60 -13.58 25.37
C THR A 173 -0.60 -12.10 25.71
N PRO A 174 -1.79 -11.46 25.77
CA PRO A 174 -1.90 -10.06 26.14
C PRO A 174 -1.67 -9.84 27.64
N PRO A 175 -1.39 -8.60 28.10
CA PRO A 175 -1.43 -8.25 29.50
C PRO A 175 -2.81 -8.54 30.11
N ASN A 176 -2.83 -8.77 31.42
CA ASN A 176 -4.08 -9.07 32.14
C ASN A 176 -5.11 -7.93 32.00
N GLY A 177 -6.32 -8.30 31.60
CA GLY A 177 -7.44 -7.37 31.41
C GLY A 177 -7.38 -6.55 30.13
N TRP A 178 -6.50 -6.93 29.18
CA TRP A 178 -6.49 -6.35 27.83
C TRP A 178 -7.23 -7.26 26.86
N HIS A 179 -7.96 -6.61 25.96
CA HIS A 179 -8.72 -7.22 24.86
C HIS A 179 -7.90 -7.15 23.57
N LEU A 180 -8.24 -7.99 22.59
CA LEU A 180 -7.56 -7.98 21.31
C LEU A 180 -8.52 -8.17 20.14
N ILE A 181 -8.17 -7.56 19.00
CA ILE A 181 -8.86 -7.70 17.72
C ILE A 181 -7.89 -7.61 16.54
N ASN A 182 -8.17 -8.37 15.49
CA ASN A 182 -7.48 -8.28 14.19
C ASN A 182 -8.39 -8.76 13.06
N GLY A 183 -7.91 -8.69 11.81
CA GLY A 183 -8.66 -9.12 10.63
C GLY A 183 -9.04 -10.60 10.59
N ALA A 184 -8.35 -11.46 11.34
CA ALA A 184 -8.60 -12.90 11.39
C ALA A 184 -9.46 -13.34 12.61
N SER A 185 -9.75 -12.44 13.57
CA SER A 185 -10.55 -12.77 14.76
C SER A 185 -11.98 -13.12 14.38
N THR A 186 -12.44 -14.33 14.70
CA THR A 186 -13.82 -14.79 14.49
C THR A 186 -14.67 -14.72 15.76
N THR A 187 -14.03 -14.60 16.92
CA THR A 187 -14.66 -14.44 18.23
C THR A 187 -13.97 -13.34 19.01
N PRO A 188 -14.64 -12.67 19.95
CA PRO A 188 -14.01 -11.71 20.85
C PRO A 188 -12.81 -12.33 21.59
N ASP A 189 -11.74 -11.56 21.74
CA ASP A 189 -10.51 -11.97 22.47
C ASP A 189 -9.90 -13.30 22.03
N GLN A 190 -10.06 -13.67 20.76
CA GLN A 190 -9.45 -14.86 20.20
C GLN A 190 -7.92 -14.74 20.28
N ARG A 191 -7.27 -15.74 20.91
CA ARG A 191 -5.82 -15.74 21.18
C ARG A 191 -5.02 -16.78 20.40
N GLN A 192 -5.69 -17.61 19.63
CA GLN A 192 -5.06 -18.68 18.85
C GLN A 192 -5.52 -18.56 17.40
N PHE A 193 -4.56 -18.48 16.49
CA PHE A 193 -4.80 -18.31 15.07
C PHE A 193 -4.04 -19.36 14.25
N LYS A 194 -4.60 -19.71 13.10
CA LYS A 194 -3.94 -20.50 12.07
C LYS A 194 -4.01 -19.75 10.76
N PHE A 195 -2.88 -19.68 10.07
CA PHE A 195 -2.76 -19.03 8.78
C PHE A 195 -2.26 -20.02 7.72
N ALA A 196 -2.68 -19.82 6.49
CA ALA A 196 -2.29 -20.68 5.37
C ALA A 196 -0.78 -20.64 5.12
N ASN A 197 -0.13 -19.51 5.44
CA ASN A 197 1.29 -19.28 5.22
C ASN A 197 1.79 -18.10 6.08
N TYR A 198 3.09 -17.85 6.03
CA TYR A 198 3.72 -16.73 6.75
C TYR A 198 3.22 -15.36 6.29
N ASP A 199 3.02 -15.18 4.95
CA ASP A 199 2.60 -13.90 4.39
C ASP A 199 1.24 -13.45 4.94
N GLU A 200 0.30 -14.39 5.07
CA GLU A 200 -1.03 -14.11 5.64
C GLU A 200 -0.93 -13.75 7.14
N MET A 201 -0.04 -14.42 7.89
CA MET A 201 0.16 -14.12 9.31
C MET A 201 0.67 -12.70 9.53
N ILE A 202 1.68 -12.27 8.80
CA ILE A 202 2.26 -10.93 9.00
C ILE A 202 1.38 -9.82 8.40
N ASP A 203 0.50 -10.15 7.47
CA ASP A 203 -0.50 -9.24 6.89
C ASP A 203 -1.77 -9.10 7.77
N THR A 204 -1.65 -9.48 9.05
CA THR A 204 -2.74 -9.44 10.03
C THR A 204 -2.34 -8.56 11.21
N PRO A 205 -2.43 -7.22 11.07
CA PRO A 205 -2.17 -6.30 12.17
C PRO A 205 -3.15 -6.57 13.31
N THR A 206 -2.69 -6.38 14.53
CA THR A 206 -3.48 -6.68 15.73
C THR A 206 -3.41 -5.52 16.70
N GLU A 207 -4.58 -5.08 17.15
CA GLU A 207 -4.74 -4.15 18.25
C GLU A 207 -5.00 -4.90 19.55
N VAL A 208 -4.35 -4.47 20.64
CA VAL A 208 -4.51 -5.03 21.99
C VAL A 208 -4.52 -3.88 22.99
N ALA A 209 -5.63 -3.66 23.68
CA ALA A 209 -5.76 -2.57 24.64
C ALA A 209 -6.72 -2.91 25.78
N ARG A 210 -6.73 -2.10 26.84
CA ARG A 210 -7.71 -2.23 27.92
C ARG A 210 -9.11 -1.92 27.44
N HIS A 211 -9.23 -1.01 26.50
CA HIS A 211 -10.51 -0.58 25.97
C HIS A 211 -10.33 -0.08 24.53
N PHE A 212 -11.25 -0.47 23.68
CA PHE A 212 -11.52 0.07 22.36
C PHE A 212 -12.99 -0.21 22.02
N ASP A 213 -13.57 0.58 21.14
CA ASP A 213 -14.93 0.35 20.66
C ASP A 213 -14.91 -0.50 19.40
N VAL A 214 -15.95 -1.33 19.22
CA VAL A 214 -16.13 -2.12 18.00
C VAL A 214 -17.58 -2.02 17.57
N ASP A 215 -17.79 -1.39 16.42
CA ASP A 215 -19.05 -1.41 15.70
C ASP A 215 -18.97 -2.34 14.49
N SER A 216 -20.12 -2.64 13.92
CA SER A 216 -20.18 -3.47 12.72
C SER A 216 -21.40 -3.14 11.85
N PHE A 217 -21.23 -3.38 10.55
CA PHE A 217 -22.32 -3.32 9.57
C PHE A 217 -22.17 -4.46 8.55
N THR A 218 -23.20 -4.67 7.75
CA THR A 218 -23.18 -5.70 6.70
C THR A 218 -23.47 -5.08 5.34
N VAL A 219 -22.58 -5.35 4.37
CA VAL A 219 -22.75 -4.98 2.97
C VAL A 219 -22.48 -6.21 2.11
N ASP A 220 -23.35 -6.49 1.13
CA ASP A 220 -23.23 -7.62 0.20
C ASP A 220 -23.01 -8.99 0.91
N ASN A 221 -23.70 -9.22 2.02
CA ASN A 221 -23.56 -10.41 2.88
C ASN A 221 -22.15 -10.61 3.47
N ARG A 222 -21.40 -9.53 3.66
CA ARG A 222 -20.07 -9.50 4.30
C ARG A 222 -20.14 -8.66 5.55
N LEU A 223 -19.52 -9.17 6.62
CA LEU A 223 -19.41 -8.46 7.89
C LEU A 223 -18.23 -7.48 7.83
N TYR A 224 -18.47 -6.23 8.15
CA TYR A 224 -17.45 -5.20 8.33
C TYR A 224 -17.44 -4.78 9.80
N ARG A 225 -16.26 -4.80 10.41
CA ARG A 225 -16.05 -4.33 11.77
C ARG A 225 -15.24 -3.05 11.74
N VAL A 226 -15.60 -2.11 12.59
CA VAL A 226 -14.92 -0.83 12.78
C VAL A 226 -14.47 -0.79 14.22
N MET A 227 -13.19 -1.03 14.45
CA MET A 227 -12.57 -0.86 15.75
C MET A 227 -11.99 0.56 15.84
N VAL A 228 -12.27 1.24 16.94
CA VAL A 228 -11.73 2.58 17.21
C VAL A 228 -11.11 2.61 18.60
N HIS A 229 -9.81 2.86 18.64
CA HIS A 229 -9.05 3.09 19.86
C HIS A 229 -8.70 4.59 19.93
N HIS A 230 -9.24 5.27 20.95
CA HIS A 230 -9.01 6.70 21.16
C HIS A 230 -7.92 6.94 22.19
N ASN A 231 -6.98 7.80 21.87
CA ASN A 231 -6.10 8.42 22.84
C ASN A 231 -6.78 9.69 23.42
N GLY A 232 -7.52 9.49 24.50
CA GLY A 232 -8.33 10.54 25.12
C GLY A 232 -9.83 10.27 25.07
N SER A 233 -10.65 11.34 25.18
CA SER A 233 -12.11 11.24 25.23
C SER A 233 -12.73 11.29 23.81
N GLN A 234 -13.74 10.47 23.58
CA GLN A 234 -14.56 10.55 22.37
C GLN A 234 -15.44 11.79 22.35
N ASN A 235 -15.51 12.45 21.21
CA ASN A 235 -16.26 13.70 21.04
C ASN A 235 -17.66 13.51 20.38
N GLY A 236 -18.23 12.30 20.41
CA GLY A 236 -19.59 12.05 19.89
C GLY A 236 -19.69 11.86 18.37
N TYR A 237 -18.59 11.89 17.64
CA TYR A 237 -18.58 11.69 16.17
C TYR A 237 -18.62 10.22 15.72
N HIS A 238 -18.46 9.27 16.64
CA HIS A 238 -18.23 7.86 16.37
C HIS A 238 -19.29 7.23 15.44
N GLN A 239 -20.58 7.43 15.74
CA GLN A 239 -21.66 6.83 14.94
C GLN A 239 -21.75 7.43 13.52
N GLY A 240 -21.53 8.70 13.38
CA GLY A 240 -21.46 9.37 12.06
C GLY A 240 -20.31 8.84 11.23
N PHE A 241 -19.16 8.61 11.85
CA PHE A 241 -17.98 8.03 11.23
C PHE A 241 -18.25 6.60 10.72
N VAL A 242 -18.78 5.71 11.56
CA VAL A 242 -19.12 4.33 11.17
C VAL A 242 -20.08 4.30 9.98
N HIS A 243 -21.09 5.18 10.00
CA HIS A 243 -22.02 5.31 8.87
C HIS A 243 -21.36 5.83 7.60
N ALA A 244 -20.41 6.76 7.70
CA ALA A 244 -19.65 7.22 6.54
C ALA A 244 -18.80 6.10 5.93
N VAL A 245 -18.10 5.31 6.75
CA VAL A 245 -17.33 4.14 6.30
C VAL A 245 -18.25 3.10 5.62
N GLU A 246 -19.46 2.85 6.15
CA GLU A 246 -20.43 1.98 5.50
C GLU A 246 -20.81 2.47 4.10
N ARG A 247 -21.00 3.78 3.91
CA ARG A 247 -21.33 4.38 2.59
C ARG A 247 -20.19 4.22 1.60
N ILE A 248 -18.93 4.41 2.04
CA ILE A 248 -17.74 4.17 1.23
C ILE A 248 -17.70 2.72 0.76
N VAL A 249 -17.80 1.76 1.68
CA VAL A 249 -17.79 0.32 1.36
C VAL A 249 -18.88 -0.04 0.35
N ARG A 250 -20.10 0.50 0.51
CA ARG A 250 -21.20 0.27 -0.43
C ARG A 250 -20.89 0.76 -1.83
N TYR A 251 -20.29 1.95 -1.94
CA TYR A 251 -19.92 2.48 -3.23
C TYR A 251 -18.76 1.71 -3.86
N GLU A 252 -17.65 1.54 -3.15
CA GLU A 252 -16.44 0.93 -3.72
C GLU A 252 -16.66 -0.53 -4.15
N ASN A 253 -17.54 -1.27 -3.45
CA ASN A 253 -17.95 -2.59 -3.90
C ASN A 253 -18.66 -2.59 -5.28
N THR A 254 -19.13 -1.46 -5.78
CA THR A 254 -19.72 -1.38 -7.13
C THR A 254 -18.67 -1.29 -8.24
N VAL A 255 -17.46 -0.84 -7.94
CA VAL A 255 -16.40 -0.58 -8.94
C VAL A 255 -15.90 -1.87 -9.58
N VAL A 256 -15.49 -2.84 -8.78
CA VAL A 256 -14.96 -4.13 -9.25
C VAL A 256 -15.90 -5.28 -8.91
N GLY A 257 -16.78 -5.07 -7.97
CA GLY A 257 -17.58 -6.08 -7.30
C GLY A 257 -17.11 -6.30 -5.85
N PRO A 258 -17.97 -6.86 -5.01
CA PRO A 258 -17.61 -7.12 -3.62
C PRO A 258 -16.43 -8.12 -3.54
N PRO A 259 -15.45 -7.86 -2.65
CA PRO A 259 -14.25 -8.69 -2.56
C PRO A 259 -14.57 -10.11 -2.06
N PRO A 260 -13.75 -11.12 -2.40
CA PRO A 260 -13.98 -12.52 -2.02
C PRO A 260 -13.53 -12.77 -0.56
N LEU A 261 -14.21 -12.15 0.38
CA LEU A 261 -14.03 -12.31 1.82
C LEU A 261 -15.39 -12.43 2.52
N THR A 262 -15.41 -12.95 3.72
CA THR A 262 -16.61 -13.02 4.56
C THR A 262 -16.67 -11.91 5.61
N MET A 263 -15.49 -11.39 5.96
CA MET A 263 -15.31 -10.37 6.99
C MET A 263 -14.12 -9.47 6.65
N TYR A 264 -14.25 -8.18 6.99
CA TYR A 264 -13.19 -7.17 6.92
C TYR A 264 -13.16 -6.34 8.19
N THR A 265 -11.98 -5.92 8.65
CA THR A 265 -11.84 -5.15 9.89
C THR A 265 -11.06 -3.88 9.64
N PHE A 266 -11.66 -2.75 9.93
CA PHE A 266 -10.98 -1.46 10.03
C PHE A 266 -10.44 -1.31 11.45
N LEU A 267 -9.16 -0.95 11.60
CA LEU A 267 -8.48 -0.71 12.88
C LEU A 267 -8.06 0.75 12.91
N PHE A 268 -8.76 1.58 13.68
CA PHE A 268 -8.46 3.01 13.80
C PHE A 268 -7.83 3.32 15.15
N ASN A 269 -6.67 3.99 15.10
CA ASN A 269 -6.01 4.58 16.25
C ASN A 269 -6.10 6.11 16.14
N VAL A 270 -6.92 6.73 16.98
CA VAL A 270 -7.34 8.13 16.87
C VAL A 270 -6.71 8.98 17.96
N GLY A 271 -6.10 10.13 17.59
CA GLY A 271 -5.46 11.05 18.52
C GLY A 271 -4.05 10.64 18.94
N TYR A 272 -3.32 9.92 18.09
CA TYR A 272 -1.92 9.51 18.28
C TYR A 272 -0.97 10.36 17.43
N ASP A 273 0.31 10.36 17.79
CA ASP A 273 1.30 11.10 17.00
C ASP A 273 1.47 10.50 15.61
N GLY A 274 1.33 11.35 14.59
CA GLY A 274 1.42 10.96 13.18
C GLY A 274 0.07 10.62 12.54
N SER A 275 0.06 10.52 11.22
CA SER A 275 -1.04 10.01 10.42
C SER A 275 -0.46 9.02 9.44
N ASP A 276 -1.08 7.85 9.32
CA ASP A 276 -0.60 6.74 8.49
C ASP A 276 -1.74 5.78 8.20
N GLY A 277 -1.75 5.19 6.99
CA GLY A 277 -2.63 4.11 6.59
C GLY A 277 -1.81 2.91 6.11
N MET A 278 -2.40 1.73 6.22
CA MET A 278 -1.83 0.50 5.69
C MET A 278 -2.92 -0.50 5.35
N GLU A 279 -2.88 -0.91 4.13
CA GLU A 279 -3.78 -1.89 3.58
C GLU A 279 -3.35 -3.33 3.91
N HIS A 280 -4.32 -4.17 4.23
CA HIS A 280 -4.14 -5.60 4.45
C HIS A 280 -5.22 -6.42 3.73
N LEU A 281 -5.00 -7.72 3.57
CA LEU A 281 -5.89 -8.58 2.77
C LEU A 281 -7.31 -8.66 3.34
N TYR A 282 -7.45 -8.63 4.68
CA TYR A 282 -8.71 -8.77 5.42
C TYR A 282 -8.94 -7.65 6.44
N SER A 283 -8.10 -6.63 6.42
CA SER A 283 -8.19 -5.48 7.33
C SER A 283 -7.47 -4.28 6.77
N THR A 284 -7.64 -3.14 7.41
CA THR A 284 -6.76 -1.99 7.28
C THR A 284 -6.46 -1.42 8.65
N GLN A 285 -5.28 -0.83 8.81
CA GLN A 285 -4.88 -0.10 9.99
C GLN A 285 -4.69 1.36 9.61
N ILE A 286 -5.36 2.25 10.35
CA ILE A 286 -5.30 3.70 10.13
C ILE A 286 -5.01 4.37 11.45
N GLN A 287 -4.04 5.29 11.43
CA GLN A 287 -3.70 6.14 12.55
C GLN A 287 -3.95 7.59 12.17
N THR A 288 -4.60 8.35 13.02
CA THR A 288 -4.79 9.79 12.83
C THR A 288 -4.31 10.57 14.03
N ARG A 289 -3.64 11.70 13.78
CA ARG A 289 -3.18 12.61 14.82
C ARG A 289 -4.33 13.37 15.45
N ASP A 290 -5.33 13.75 14.67
CA ASP A 290 -6.45 14.53 15.18
C ASP A 290 -7.39 13.63 16.00
N PRO A 291 -7.73 14.01 17.24
CA PRO A 291 -8.66 13.25 18.09
C PRO A 291 -10.14 13.47 17.74
N TRP A 292 -10.47 13.80 16.49
CA TRP A 292 -11.83 14.09 16.01
C TRP A 292 -12.48 15.26 16.75
N THR A 293 -11.77 16.37 16.83
CA THR A 293 -12.25 17.59 17.49
C THR A 293 -13.40 18.27 16.76
N ASP A 294 -13.51 18.04 15.45
CA ASP A 294 -14.55 18.58 14.58
C ASP A 294 -14.85 17.65 13.40
N SER A 295 -15.82 18.05 12.57
CA SER A 295 -16.25 17.26 11.41
C SER A 295 -15.20 17.16 10.31
N ALA A 296 -14.29 18.12 10.18
CA ALA A 296 -13.24 18.09 9.16
C ALA A 296 -12.20 17.02 9.50
N ALA A 297 -11.80 16.92 10.78
CA ALA A 297 -10.91 15.86 11.25
C ALA A 297 -11.49 14.46 11.05
N VAL A 298 -12.80 14.30 11.31
CA VAL A 298 -13.52 13.06 11.05
C VAL A 298 -13.52 12.75 9.55
N MET A 299 -13.78 13.75 8.69
CA MET A 299 -13.82 13.55 7.25
C MET A 299 -12.46 13.16 6.69
N ALA A 300 -11.37 13.74 7.17
CA ALA A 300 -10.01 13.32 6.79
C ALA A 300 -9.76 11.83 7.10
N THR A 301 -10.22 11.35 8.27
CA THR A 301 -10.12 9.92 8.60
C THR A 301 -11.03 9.04 7.70
N VAL A 302 -12.16 9.55 7.25
CA VAL A 302 -13.04 8.85 6.29
C VAL A 302 -12.38 8.78 4.91
N GLU A 303 -11.66 9.82 4.50
CA GLU A 303 -10.86 9.84 3.27
C GLU A 303 -9.74 8.79 3.31
N ASP A 304 -8.98 8.73 4.40
CA ASP A 304 -7.99 7.67 4.64
C ASP A 304 -8.67 6.28 4.56
N ALA A 305 -9.84 6.11 5.18
CA ALA A 305 -10.59 4.85 5.13
C ALA A 305 -11.02 4.46 3.71
N ALA A 306 -11.39 5.42 2.87
CA ALA A 306 -11.75 5.18 1.48
C ALA A 306 -10.52 4.75 0.67
N HIS A 307 -9.39 5.43 0.82
CA HIS A 307 -8.14 5.02 0.19
C HIS A 307 -7.75 3.59 0.60
N GLU A 308 -7.69 3.32 1.88
CA GLU A 308 -7.25 2.04 2.41
C GLU A 308 -8.21 0.87 2.09
N TYR A 309 -9.53 1.14 2.03
CA TYR A 309 -10.46 0.08 1.66
C TYR A 309 -10.41 -0.23 0.17
N PHE A 310 -10.17 0.76 -0.70
CA PHE A 310 -10.03 0.50 -2.14
C PHE A 310 -8.87 -0.46 -2.43
N HIS A 311 -7.83 -0.44 -1.62
CA HIS A 311 -6.73 -1.40 -1.69
C HIS A 311 -7.16 -2.86 -1.53
N VAL A 312 -8.34 -3.15 -1.02
CA VAL A 312 -8.84 -4.54 -0.95
C VAL A 312 -8.83 -5.22 -2.32
N TRP A 313 -9.01 -4.42 -3.38
CA TRP A 313 -8.83 -4.83 -4.76
C TRP A 313 -7.49 -4.36 -5.34
N ASN A 314 -7.26 -3.08 -5.40
CA ASN A 314 -6.05 -2.44 -5.94
C ASN A 314 -5.17 -1.95 -4.77
N VAL A 315 -4.36 -2.78 -4.17
CA VAL A 315 -3.27 -3.62 -4.62
C VAL A 315 -3.33 -5.06 -4.04
N LYS A 316 -4.18 -5.37 -3.08
CA LYS A 316 -4.10 -6.66 -2.37
C LYS A 316 -4.47 -7.83 -3.29
N ARG A 317 -5.28 -7.60 -4.32
CA ARG A 317 -5.73 -8.63 -5.27
C ARG A 317 -5.33 -8.33 -6.71
N ILE A 318 -5.59 -7.14 -7.20
CA ILE A 318 -5.09 -6.63 -8.49
C ILE A 318 -3.75 -5.96 -8.21
N ARG A 319 -2.65 -6.70 -8.31
CA ARG A 319 -1.33 -6.27 -7.84
C ARG A 319 -0.27 -6.28 -8.93
N PRO A 320 0.74 -5.41 -8.86
CA PRO A 320 1.92 -5.55 -9.70
C PRO A 320 2.58 -6.93 -9.49
N MET A 321 3.01 -7.56 -10.57
CA MET A 321 3.61 -8.90 -10.53
C MET A 321 4.83 -8.97 -9.60
N LEU A 322 5.58 -7.89 -9.47
CA LEU A 322 6.78 -7.82 -8.61
C LEU A 322 6.46 -7.71 -7.11
N LEU A 323 5.20 -7.45 -6.73
CA LEU A 323 4.76 -7.38 -5.34
C LEU A 323 4.16 -8.70 -4.80
N GLY A 324 4.38 -9.81 -5.46
CA GLY A 324 3.90 -11.06 -4.88
C GLY A 324 4.16 -12.28 -5.76
N PRO A 325 4.62 -13.40 -5.15
CA PRO A 325 4.88 -13.59 -3.73
C PRO A 325 6.03 -12.72 -3.24
N PHE A 326 5.91 -12.25 -1.98
CA PHE A 326 6.86 -11.30 -1.42
C PHE A 326 8.22 -11.92 -1.12
N ASP A 327 9.29 -11.21 -1.46
CA ASP A 327 10.62 -11.48 -0.95
C ASP A 327 10.98 -10.39 0.05
N TYR A 328 11.01 -10.75 1.32
CA TYR A 328 11.28 -9.82 2.42
C TYR A 328 12.78 -9.63 2.72
N SER A 329 13.67 -10.28 1.96
CA SER A 329 15.11 -10.18 2.17
C SER A 329 15.74 -8.94 1.57
N ALA A 330 15.05 -8.30 0.62
CA ALA A 330 15.49 -7.06 -0.04
C ALA A 330 14.28 -6.22 -0.47
N GLU A 331 14.46 -4.92 -0.54
CA GLU A 331 13.49 -3.98 -1.11
C GLU A 331 13.18 -4.29 -2.58
N ARG A 332 11.98 -3.92 -3.04
CA ARG A 332 11.53 -4.17 -4.40
C ARG A 332 11.38 -2.89 -5.20
N TYR A 333 12.07 -2.86 -6.32
CA TYR A 333 11.96 -1.78 -7.31
C TYR A 333 10.93 -2.17 -8.35
N GLN A 334 9.87 -1.38 -8.49
CA GLN A 334 8.81 -1.69 -9.42
C GLN A 334 8.21 -0.42 -10.03
N PRO A 335 7.81 -0.46 -11.33
CA PRO A 335 7.45 0.76 -12.07
C PRO A 335 5.98 1.17 -11.94
N SER A 336 5.13 0.40 -11.22
CA SER A 336 3.67 0.51 -11.32
C SER A 336 2.97 0.97 -10.04
N LEU A 337 3.71 1.59 -9.07
CA LEU A 337 3.08 2.14 -7.87
C LEU A 337 2.12 3.29 -8.18
N TRP A 338 2.32 4.00 -9.27
CA TRP A 338 1.40 5.04 -9.75
C TRP A 338 0.00 4.48 -10.06
N VAL A 339 -0.13 3.16 -10.36
CA VAL A 339 -1.42 2.45 -10.46
C VAL A 339 -1.86 1.99 -9.08
N ALA A 340 -0.97 1.31 -8.33
CA ALA A 340 -1.30 0.76 -7.03
C ALA A 340 -1.80 1.83 -6.05
N GLU A 341 -1.14 2.99 -6.03
CA GLU A 341 -1.42 4.08 -5.10
C GLU A 341 -2.21 5.22 -5.76
N GLY A 342 -1.79 5.66 -6.96
CA GLY A 342 -2.41 6.80 -7.60
C GLY A 342 -3.84 6.54 -8.07
N TRP A 343 -4.15 5.35 -8.60
CA TRP A 343 -5.55 5.01 -8.89
C TRP A 343 -6.35 4.83 -7.59
N THR A 344 -5.75 4.26 -6.55
CA THR A 344 -6.40 4.15 -5.24
C THR A 344 -6.73 5.53 -4.66
N GLN A 345 -5.80 6.48 -4.73
CA GLN A 345 -6.06 7.86 -4.32
C GLN A 345 -7.24 8.48 -5.09
N TYR A 346 -7.25 8.36 -6.41
CA TYR A 346 -8.36 8.82 -7.25
C TYR A 346 -9.70 8.19 -6.84
N TYR A 347 -9.72 6.87 -6.61
CA TYR A 347 -10.95 6.18 -6.23
C TYR A 347 -11.40 6.51 -4.81
N GLY A 348 -10.48 6.67 -3.87
CA GLY A 348 -10.78 7.10 -2.50
C GLY A 348 -11.45 8.47 -2.48
N GLU A 349 -10.88 9.45 -3.18
CA GLU A 349 -11.46 10.81 -3.25
C GLU A 349 -12.81 10.84 -3.97
N ILE A 350 -12.93 10.19 -5.13
CA ILE A 350 -14.20 10.21 -5.86
C ILE A 350 -15.28 9.37 -5.15
N ALA A 351 -14.88 8.42 -4.29
CA ALA A 351 -15.81 7.68 -3.45
C ALA A 351 -16.52 8.58 -2.44
N LEU A 352 -15.86 9.60 -1.89
CA LEU A 352 -16.48 10.58 -1.00
C LEU A 352 -17.62 11.31 -1.71
N LEU A 353 -17.38 11.78 -2.93
CA LEU A 353 -18.40 12.43 -3.75
C LEU A 353 -19.56 11.47 -4.08
N ARG A 354 -19.25 10.32 -4.65
CA ARG A 354 -20.24 9.35 -5.15
C ARG A 354 -21.03 8.68 -4.02
N SER A 355 -20.46 8.66 -2.82
CA SER A 355 -21.18 8.28 -1.61
C SER A 355 -22.00 9.44 -1.02
N GLY A 356 -21.91 10.66 -1.57
CA GLY A 356 -22.60 11.86 -1.10
C GLY A 356 -22.08 12.35 0.28
N LEU A 357 -20.81 12.10 0.59
CA LEU A 357 -20.16 12.58 1.81
C LEU A 357 -19.58 13.99 1.64
N VAL A 358 -19.22 14.35 0.40
CA VAL A 358 -18.78 15.70 0.03
C VAL A 358 -19.65 16.24 -1.12
N SER A 359 -19.69 17.55 -1.28
CA SER A 359 -20.39 18.19 -2.39
C SER A 359 -19.55 18.17 -3.67
N THR A 360 -20.18 18.44 -4.82
CA THR A 360 -19.47 18.62 -6.10
C THR A 360 -18.48 19.78 -6.05
N ASP A 361 -18.83 20.87 -5.36
CA ASP A 361 -17.96 22.05 -5.23
C ASP A 361 -16.71 21.71 -4.39
N ASP A 362 -16.86 20.95 -3.29
CA ASP A 362 -15.73 20.48 -2.49
C ASP A 362 -14.81 19.58 -3.33
N TYR A 363 -15.41 18.67 -4.12
CA TYR A 363 -14.63 17.79 -4.97
C TYR A 363 -13.90 18.56 -6.09
N TYR A 364 -14.52 19.59 -6.69
CA TYR A 364 -13.83 20.44 -7.66
C TYR A 364 -12.68 21.22 -7.04
N HIS A 365 -12.79 21.58 -5.76
CA HIS A 365 -11.69 22.19 -5.01
C HIS A 365 -10.52 21.21 -4.86
N THR A 366 -10.78 19.99 -4.39
CA THR A 366 -9.77 18.91 -4.29
C THR A 366 -9.08 18.69 -5.64
N LEU A 367 -9.83 18.62 -6.74
CA LEU A 367 -9.24 18.50 -8.08
C LEU A 367 -8.32 19.68 -8.45
N GLY A 368 -8.67 20.89 -8.04
CA GLY A 368 -7.82 22.06 -8.21
C GLY A 368 -6.45 21.88 -7.56
N ASP A 369 -6.43 21.33 -6.34
CA ASP A 369 -5.21 21.05 -5.60
C ASP A 369 -4.38 19.93 -6.26
N VAL A 370 -5.02 18.85 -6.68
CA VAL A 370 -4.39 17.74 -7.43
C VAL A 370 -3.73 18.25 -8.72
N ILE A 371 -4.46 19.06 -9.49
CA ILE A 371 -3.96 19.64 -10.75
C ILE A 371 -2.81 20.61 -10.46
N THR A 372 -2.94 21.44 -9.43
CA THR A 372 -1.88 22.36 -9.00
C THR A 372 -0.61 21.59 -8.64
N ALA A 373 -0.73 20.54 -7.83
CA ALA A 373 0.41 19.69 -7.48
C ALA A 373 1.04 19.02 -8.72
N ASN A 374 0.23 18.57 -9.68
CA ASN A 374 0.71 17.97 -10.92
C ASN A 374 1.41 18.96 -11.85
N LEU A 375 1.02 20.24 -11.88
CA LEU A 375 1.53 21.22 -12.82
C LEU A 375 2.61 22.16 -12.23
N GLU A 376 2.69 22.30 -10.89
CA GLU A 376 3.58 23.26 -10.25
C GLU A 376 4.73 22.60 -9.47
N THR A 377 4.66 21.29 -9.15
CA THR A 377 5.79 20.60 -8.48
C THR A 377 7.02 20.55 -9.39
N PRO A 378 8.18 21.11 -8.99
CA PRO A 378 9.35 21.20 -9.85
C PRO A 378 9.85 19.86 -10.39
N GLY A 379 9.83 18.81 -9.57
CA GLY A 379 10.28 17.46 -9.93
C GLY A 379 9.52 16.81 -11.10
N ARG A 380 8.30 17.30 -11.43
CA ARG A 380 7.48 16.75 -12.53
C ARG A 380 8.17 16.71 -13.90
N LYS A 381 9.10 17.64 -14.13
CA LYS A 381 9.88 17.73 -15.37
C LYS A 381 11.11 16.83 -15.39
N GLN A 382 11.43 16.19 -14.29
CA GLN A 382 12.61 15.34 -14.13
C GLN A 382 12.23 13.87 -13.93
N VAL A 383 11.09 13.61 -13.27
CA VAL A 383 10.69 12.28 -12.85
C VAL A 383 9.33 11.90 -13.45
N SER A 384 9.32 10.85 -14.27
CA SER A 384 8.09 10.27 -14.81
C SER A 384 7.33 9.48 -13.73
N ALA A 385 6.05 9.16 -13.97
CA ALA A 385 5.26 8.31 -13.04
C ALA A 385 5.91 6.93 -12.83
N ARG A 386 6.41 6.34 -13.93
CA ARG A 386 7.18 5.09 -13.90
C ARG A 386 8.44 5.21 -13.04
N MET A 387 9.23 6.27 -13.26
CA MET A 387 10.48 6.48 -12.50
C MET A 387 10.19 6.81 -11.04
N ALA A 388 9.17 7.61 -10.73
CA ALA A 388 8.76 7.88 -9.35
C ALA A 388 8.39 6.59 -8.60
N SER A 389 7.62 5.70 -9.24
CA SER A 389 7.30 4.37 -8.72
C SER A 389 8.56 3.52 -8.50
N PHE A 390 9.45 3.49 -9.48
CA PHE A 390 10.69 2.70 -9.40
C PHE A 390 11.62 3.19 -8.29
N LEU A 391 11.67 4.49 -8.04
CA LEU A 391 12.51 5.11 -7.03
C LEU A 391 11.85 5.17 -5.63
N ALA A 392 10.65 4.61 -5.44
CA ALA A 392 9.95 4.61 -4.15
C ALA A 392 10.83 4.14 -2.97
N PRO A 393 11.69 3.09 -3.09
CA PRO A 393 12.57 2.69 -1.99
C PRO A 393 13.51 3.79 -1.48
N PHE A 394 13.85 4.77 -2.31
CA PHE A 394 14.67 5.93 -1.92
C PHE A 394 13.85 7.10 -1.40
N TRP A 395 12.58 7.22 -1.81
CA TRP A 395 11.77 8.41 -1.59
C TRP A 395 10.66 8.23 -0.56
N ASP A 396 10.30 6.99 -0.22
CA ASP A 396 9.30 6.73 0.81
C ASP A 396 9.74 7.35 2.13
N GLY A 397 8.97 8.36 2.57
CA GLY A 397 9.35 9.24 3.66
C GLY A 397 9.50 8.56 5.00
N ALA A 398 8.88 7.39 5.20
CA ALA A 398 8.98 6.65 6.46
C ALA A 398 10.37 6.05 6.71
N ALA A 399 11.18 5.86 5.66
CA ALA A 399 12.46 5.16 5.77
C ALA A 399 13.69 6.06 5.74
N THR A 400 13.58 7.32 5.28
CA THR A 400 14.77 8.09 4.90
C THR A 400 15.12 9.17 5.92
N PRO A 401 16.07 8.92 6.85
CA PRO A 401 16.68 9.98 7.65
C PRO A 401 17.67 10.82 6.83
N MET A 402 18.03 10.39 5.62
CA MET A 402 19.00 11.09 4.78
C MET A 402 18.37 12.25 4.02
N ARG A 403 19.12 13.35 3.91
CA ARG A 403 18.73 14.49 3.09
C ARG A 403 18.88 14.13 1.63
N VAL A 404 17.77 14.20 0.91
CA VAL A 404 17.72 14.09 -0.55
C VAL A 404 17.09 15.36 -1.11
N ASP A 405 17.40 15.71 -2.34
CA ASP A 405 16.75 16.85 -3.02
C ASP A 405 15.31 16.49 -3.39
N ARG A 406 14.41 16.55 -2.42
CA ARG A 406 12.98 16.29 -2.64
C ARG A 406 12.29 17.44 -3.37
N SER A 407 12.73 18.68 -3.13
CA SER A 407 12.06 19.85 -3.67
C SER A 407 12.27 20.02 -5.18
N GLY A 408 13.42 19.63 -5.70
CA GLY A 408 13.79 19.82 -7.10
C GLY A 408 13.70 18.57 -7.97
N SER A 409 13.85 17.38 -7.38
CA SER A 409 13.99 16.13 -8.13
C SER A 409 12.96 15.06 -7.83
N PHE A 410 12.06 15.29 -6.86
CA PHE A 410 11.01 14.33 -6.51
C PHE A 410 9.63 14.77 -7.00
N PHE A 411 8.87 13.80 -7.48
CA PHE A 411 7.44 13.93 -7.73
C PHE A 411 6.74 12.65 -7.31
N SER A 412 5.72 12.76 -6.45
CA SER A 412 5.02 11.61 -5.88
C SER A 412 4.29 10.78 -6.94
N TYR A 413 4.46 9.48 -6.88
CA TYR A 413 3.68 8.54 -7.71
C TYR A 413 2.20 8.49 -7.29
N TYR A 414 1.85 8.85 -6.06
CA TYR A 414 0.47 9.07 -5.62
C TYR A 414 -0.17 10.19 -6.42
N THR A 415 0.33 11.40 -6.27
CA THR A 415 -0.22 12.61 -6.89
C THR A 415 -0.21 12.54 -8.42
N LYS A 416 0.90 12.05 -9.01
CA LYS A 416 0.98 11.91 -10.47
C LYS A 416 0.05 10.83 -10.98
N GLY A 417 -0.03 9.70 -10.27
CA GLY A 417 -0.90 8.58 -10.63
C GLY A 417 -2.37 8.92 -10.53
N GLU A 418 -2.77 9.69 -9.51
CA GLU A 418 -4.11 10.21 -9.34
C GLU A 418 -4.53 11.15 -10.49
N GLY A 419 -3.69 12.13 -10.83
CA GLY A 419 -3.94 12.99 -11.98
C GLY A 419 -4.06 12.21 -13.28
N LEU A 420 -3.25 11.17 -13.49
CA LEU A 420 -3.34 10.30 -14.67
C LEU A 420 -4.60 9.43 -14.65
N ALA A 421 -5.07 8.96 -13.49
CA ALA A 421 -6.32 8.22 -13.35
C ALA A 421 -7.53 9.09 -13.73
N LEU A 422 -7.58 10.34 -13.24
CA LEU A 422 -8.59 11.33 -13.64
C LEU A 422 -8.64 11.51 -15.16
N LEU A 423 -7.48 11.70 -15.79
CA LEU A 423 -7.40 11.90 -17.23
C LEU A 423 -7.86 10.66 -18.02
N LEU A 424 -7.48 9.47 -17.56
CA LEU A 424 -7.90 8.21 -18.18
C LEU A 424 -9.41 8.02 -18.07
N ASP A 425 -10.03 8.29 -16.91
CA ASP A 425 -11.48 8.15 -16.73
C ASP A 425 -12.24 9.09 -17.68
N LEU A 426 -11.83 10.37 -17.74
CA LEU A 426 -12.45 11.35 -18.63
C LEU A 426 -12.26 10.99 -20.12
N ASP A 427 -11.06 10.55 -20.53
CA ASP A 427 -10.77 10.18 -21.91
C ASP A 427 -11.55 8.93 -22.35
N ILE A 428 -11.62 7.89 -21.49
CA ILE A 428 -12.41 6.69 -21.75
C ILE A 428 -13.89 7.04 -21.89
N ARG A 429 -14.44 7.85 -20.97
CA ARG A 429 -15.85 8.28 -21.02
C ARG A 429 -16.16 9.08 -22.28
N ALA A 430 -15.30 10.04 -22.63
CA ALA A 430 -15.49 10.86 -23.83
C ALA A 430 -15.46 10.03 -25.12
N ARG A 431 -14.47 9.15 -25.30
CA ARG A 431 -14.33 8.27 -26.47
C ARG A 431 -15.49 7.29 -26.63
N THR A 432 -16.07 6.87 -25.53
CA THR A 432 -17.13 5.87 -25.52
C THR A 432 -18.52 6.48 -25.34
N HIS A 433 -18.66 7.81 -25.41
CA HIS A 433 -19.91 8.53 -25.12
C HIS A 433 -20.52 8.13 -23.77
N ASN A 434 -19.67 8.00 -22.74
CA ASN A 434 -19.99 7.54 -21.39
C ASN A 434 -20.44 6.07 -21.29
N ALA A 435 -20.21 5.24 -22.31
CA ALA A 435 -20.55 3.80 -22.21
C ALA A 435 -19.56 3.00 -21.37
N ARG A 436 -18.35 3.51 -21.13
CA ARG A 436 -17.28 2.92 -20.32
C ARG A 436 -16.55 3.98 -19.49
N SER A 437 -15.81 3.52 -18.49
CA SER A 437 -15.08 4.34 -17.54
C SER A 437 -13.75 3.70 -17.14
N LEU A 438 -13.01 4.32 -16.23
CA LEU A 438 -11.82 3.72 -15.62
C LEU A 438 -12.16 2.44 -14.85
N ASP A 439 -13.39 2.28 -14.34
CA ASP A 439 -13.85 1.04 -13.71
C ASP A 439 -13.74 -0.15 -14.66
N ASP A 440 -14.00 0.04 -15.97
CA ASP A 440 -13.86 -1.00 -16.98
C ASP A 440 -12.39 -1.35 -17.21
N ALA A 441 -11.49 -0.36 -17.20
CA ALA A 441 -10.06 -0.61 -17.25
C ALA A 441 -9.58 -1.42 -16.03
N LEU A 442 -10.06 -1.11 -14.83
CA LEU A 442 -9.72 -1.84 -13.62
C LEU A 442 -10.28 -3.28 -13.65
N ARG A 443 -11.53 -3.48 -14.14
CA ARG A 443 -12.11 -4.82 -14.34
C ARG A 443 -11.34 -5.63 -15.40
N ASN A 444 -10.88 -4.99 -16.47
CA ASN A 444 -10.00 -5.62 -17.45
C ASN A 444 -8.66 -6.02 -16.82
N LEU A 445 -8.07 -5.15 -16.00
CA LEU A 445 -6.82 -5.44 -15.30
C LEU A 445 -7.00 -6.59 -14.30
N LYS A 446 -8.14 -6.66 -13.60
CA LYS A 446 -8.50 -7.82 -12.77
C LYS A 446 -8.52 -9.10 -13.59
N ARG A 447 -9.17 -9.10 -14.75
CA ARG A 447 -9.24 -10.28 -15.66
C ARG A 447 -7.85 -10.71 -16.13
N LEU A 448 -6.97 -9.76 -16.46
CA LEU A 448 -5.62 -10.03 -16.94
C LEU A 448 -4.66 -10.48 -15.81
N SER A 449 -4.97 -10.21 -14.57
CA SER A 449 -4.08 -10.48 -13.43
C SER A 449 -4.68 -11.43 -12.39
N TRP A 450 -5.70 -10.99 -11.65
CA TRP A 450 -6.32 -11.77 -10.58
C TRP A 450 -7.02 -13.04 -11.09
N ASP A 451 -7.74 -12.96 -12.22
CA ASP A 451 -8.44 -14.09 -12.80
C ASP A 451 -7.52 -14.97 -13.67
N ALA A 452 -6.28 -14.54 -13.91
CA ALA A 452 -5.30 -15.32 -14.68
C ALA A 452 -4.70 -16.46 -13.84
N PRO A 453 -4.31 -17.59 -14.46
CA PRO A 453 -3.69 -18.69 -13.73
C PRO A 453 -2.41 -18.27 -12.99
N ASN A 454 -2.23 -18.81 -11.79
CA ASN A 454 -1.06 -18.60 -10.95
C ASN A 454 -0.48 -19.94 -10.49
N ALA A 455 0.85 -20.09 -10.56
CA ALA A 455 1.59 -21.25 -10.05
C ALA A 455 2.19 -21.00 -8.66
N SER A 456 1.98 -19.82 -8.06
CA SER A 456 2.49 -19.44 -6.75
C SER A 456 1.57 -19.95 -5.63
N TYR A 457 2.11 -20.09 -4.41
CA TYR A 457 1.34 -20.35 -3.19
C TYR A 457 0.61 -19.09 -2.70
N TYR A 458 1.08 -17.91 -3.11
CA TYR A 458 0.60 -16.62 -2.64
C TYR A 458 -0.58 -16.17 -3.50
N LEU A 459 -1.69 -15.90 -2.93
CA LEU A 459 -2.92 -15.37 -3.52
C LEU A 459 -3.30 -15.97 -4.92
N GLN A 460 -4.49 -15.69 -5.35
CA GLN A 460 -4.95 -16.00 -6.71
C GLN A 460 -4.30 -15.05 -7.72
N GLY A 461 -4.15 -15.51 -8.94
CA GLY A 461 -3.67 -14.73 -10.08
C GLY A 461 -2.16 -14.53 -10.11
N ARG A 462 -1.68 -14.00 -11.24
CA ARG A 462 -0.25 -13.81 -11.51
C ARG A 462 0.31 -12.43 -11.18
N GLY A 463 -0.56 -11.48 -10.86
CA GLY A 463 -0.23 -10.06 -10.84
C GLY A 463 -0.19 -9.46 -12.27
N TYR A 464 -0.17 -8.14 -12.38
CA TYR A 464 -0.13 -7.43 -13.67
C TYR A 464 1.27 -6.89 -14.00
N THR A 465 1.51 -6.72 -15.30
CA THR A 465 2.65 -5.99 -15.87
C THR A 465 2.22 -4.60 -16.32
N GLU A 466 3.17 -3.72 -16.70
CA GLU A 466 2.83 -2.43 -17.32
C GLU A 466 2.06 -2.62 -18.65
N ASP A 467 2.41 -3.62 -19.44
CA ASP A 467 1.71 -3.92 -20.69
C ASP A 467 0.25 -4.36 -20.44
N ASP A 468 -0.03 -5.07 -19.35
CA ASP A 468 -1.41 -5.40 -18.96
C ASP A 468 -2.20 -4.13 -18.60
N VAL A 469 -1.59 -3.12 -17.97
CA VAL A 469 -2.24 -1.84 -17.67
C VAL A 469 -2.58 -1.10 -18.97
N VAL A 470 -1.63 -1.03 -19.90
CA VAL A 470 -1.85 -0.42 -21.22
C VAL A 470 -2.97 -1.15 -21.97
N GLN A 471 -2.95 -2.48 -21.98
CA GLN A 471 -3.98 -3.30 -22.63
C GLN A 471 -5.35 -3.06 -21.98
N ALA A 472 -5.45 -3.11 -20.67
CA ALA A 472 -6.70 -2.94 -19.93
C ALA A 472 -7.35 -1.57 -20.20
N ALA A 473 -6.56 -0.50 -20.20
CA ALA A 473 -7.02 0.84 -20.50
C ALA A 473 -7.40 0.99 -21.99
N SER A 474 -6.61 0.43 -22.91
CA SER A 474 -6.89 0.46 -24.36
C SER A 474 -8.18 -0.26 -24.71
N GLU A 475 -8.43 -1.42 -24.11
CA GLU A 475 -9.70 -2.17 -24.27
C GLU A 475 -10.89 -1.36 -23.75
N ALA A 476 -10.76 -0.68 -22.60
CA ALA A 476 -11.80 0.19 -22.06
C ALA A 476 -12.07 1.40 -22.97
N ALA A 477 -11.02 2.02 -23.48
CA ALA A 477 -11.12 3.19 -24.36
C ALA A 477 -11.58 2.84 -25.79
N GLY A 478 -11.47 1.57 -26.21
CA GLY A 478 -11.67 1.14 -27.60
C GLY A 478 -10.65 1.74 -28.58
N ALA A 479 -9.44 2.06 -28.09
CA ALA A 479 -8.35 2.68 -28.86
C ALA A 479 -6.99 2.29 -28.30
N ASP A 480 -5.95 2.33 -29.13
CA ASP A 480 -4.58 2.14 -28.65
C ASP A 480 -4.13 3.33 -27.82
N LEU A 481 -3.93 3.12 -26.51
CA LEU A 481 -3.43 4.13 -25.57
C LEU A 481 -1.92 4.03 -25.33
N LYS A 482 -1.18 3.13 -25.98
CA LYS A 482 0.26 2.99 -25.81
C LYS A 482 1.01 4.33 -25.97
N PRO A 483 0.71 5.17 -27.03
CA PRO A 483 1.35 6.48 -27.18
C PRO A 483 1.06 7.44 -26.03
N TRP A 484 -0.15 7.37 -25.43
CA TRP A 484 -0.53 8.16 -24.27
C TRP A 484 0.31 7.76 -23.03
N PHE A 485 0.43 6.44 -22.79
CA PHE A 485 1.24 5.91 -21.69
C PHE A 485 2.74 6.25 -21.86
N ASP A 486 3.27 6.11 -23.08
CA ASP A 486 4.67 6.46 -23.35
C ASP A 486 4.95 7.93 -23.03
N ARG A 487 4.00 8.82 -23.32
CA ARG A 487 4.14 10.25 -23.13
C ARG A 487 3.96 10.69 -21.68
N TYR A 488 2.94 10.24 -20.98
CA TYR A 488 2.54 10.77 -19.67
C TYR A 488 2.92 9.87 -18.49
N VAL A 489 3.09 8.58 -18.70
CA VAL A 489 3.56 7.63 -17.69
C VAL A 489 5.06 7.42 -17.80
N GLY A 490 5.58 7.14 -18.99
CA GLY A 490 7.00 6.94 -19.25
C GLY A 490 7.78 8.24 -19.44
N GLY A 491 7.13 9.28 -19.96
CA GLY A 491 7.67 10.62 -20.19
C GLY A 491 7.42 11.60 -19.04
N VAL A 492 7.87 12.84 -19.25
CA VAL A 492 7.75 13.94 -18.28
C VAL A 492 6.94 15.12 -18.85
N ASP A 493 6.17 14.90 -19.90
CA ASP A 493 5.27 15.91 -20.43
C ASP A 493 4.18 16.24 -19.40
N ASP A 494 3.75 17.51 -19.36
CA ASP A 494 2.63 17.90 -18.52
C ASP A 494 1.35 17.22 -19.01
N PRO A 495 0.59 16.61 -18.12
CA PRO A 495 -0.69 15.99 -18.47
C PRO A 495 -1.68 17.04 -19.00
N PRO A 496 -2.52 16.73 -20.01
CA PRO A 496 -3.37 17.70 -20.71
C PRO A 496 -4.67 17.99 -19.93
N PHE A 497 -4.60 18.41 -18.66
CA PHE A 497 -5.78 18.60 -17.80
C PHE A 497 -6.85 19.47 -18.42
N ALA A 498 -6.49 20.64 -18.98
CA ALA A 498 -7.46 21.54 -19.59
C ALA A 498 -8.25 20.87 -20.72
N ALA A 499 -7.57 20.10 -21.59
CA ALA A 499 -8.22 19.42 -22.70
C ALA A 499 -9.11 18.26 -22.24
N SER A 500 -8.69 17.51 -21.22
CA SER A 500 -9.46 16.40 -20.66
C SER A 500 -10.68 16.90 -19.90
N LEU A 501 -10.56 17.94 -19.09
CA LEU A 501 -11.68 18.58 -18.39
C LEU A 501 -12.73 19.14 -19.37
N ALA A 502 -12.28 19.71 -20.49
CA ALA A 502 -13.18 20.20 -21.53
C ALA A 502 -14.08 19.09 -22.10
N GLN A 503 -13.63 17.81 -22.11
CA GLN A 503 -14.46 16.68 -22.54
C GLN A 503 -15.68 16.46 -21.64
N ALA A 504 -15.60 16.89 -20.38
CA ALA A 504 -16.69 16.87 -19.41
C ALA A 504 -17.41 18.23 -19.29
N GLY A 505 -17.15 19.18 -20.19
CA GLY A 505 -17.71 20.51 -20.10
C GLY A 505 -17.25 21.29 -18.86
N LEU A 506 -15.98 21.09 -18.49
CA LEU A 506 -15.32 21.80 -17.41
C LEU A 506 -14.19 22.67 -17.98
N ARG A 507 -13.87 23.75 -17.28
CA ARG A 507 -12.74 24.62 -17.61
C ARG A 507 -11.76 24.65 -16.47
N LEU A 508 -10.48 24.70 -16.83
CA LEU A 508 -9.39 24.92 -15.89
C LEU A 508 -9.10 26.41 -15.82
N GLU A 509 -9.27 27.01 -14.66
CA GLU A 509 -8.90 28.39 -14.37
C GLU A 509 -7.64 28.42 -13.52
N SER A 510 -6.89 29.51 -13.53
CA SER A 510 -5.72 29.67 -12.69
C SER A 510 -5.55 31.10 -12.21
N HIS A 511 -4.96 31.26 -11.03
CA HIS A 511 -4.58 32.56 -10.47
C HIS A 511 -3.18 32.45 -9.84
N GLN A 512 -2.53 33.61 -9.66
CA GLN A 512 -1.23 33.66 -9.02
C GLN A 512 -1.39 33.44 -7.50
N GLY A 513 -0.83 32.36 -6.99
CA GLY A 513 -0.66 32.12 -5.56
C GLY A 513 0.73 32.50 -5.06
N GLU A 514 1.01 32.25 -3.79
CA GLU A 514 2.30 32.58 -3.15
C GLU A 514 3.49 31.78 -3.71
N ARG A 515 3.26 30.54 -4.15
CA ARG A 515 4.32 29.60 -4.57
C ARG A 515 4.27 29.22 -6.04
N GLY A 516 3.43 29.84 -6.86
CA GLY A 516 3.21 29.51 -8.25
C GLY A 516 1.76 29.70 -8.65
N LEU A 517 1.34 29.12 -9.77
CA LEU A 517 -0.06 29.11 -10.18
C LEU A 517 -0.86 28.15 -9.29
N VAL A 518 -2.07 28.58 -8.94
CA VAL A 518 -3.07 27.74 -8.30
C VAL A 518 -4.19 27.53 -9.31
N TYR A 519 -4.59 26.29 -9.49
CA TYR A 519 -5.62 25.92 -10.47
C TYR A 519 -6.93 25.62 -9.79
N GLY A 520 -8.03 25.93 -10.48
CA GLY A 520 -9.39 25.64 -10.06
C GLY A 520 -10.19 25.05 -11.23
N VAL A 521 -11.17 24.23 -10.90
CA VAL A 521 -12.06 23.59 -11.86
C VAL A 521 -13.43 24.25 -11.77
N VAL A 522 -13.96 24.72 -12.91
CA VAL A 522 -15.28 25.34 -12.99
C VAL A 522 -16.08 24.76 -14.14
N GLU A 523 -17.41 24.82 -14.05
CA GLU A 523 -18.29 24.36 -15.10
C GLU A 523 -18.29 25.31 -16.28
N ASP A 524 -18.30 24.77 -17.52
CA ASP A 524 -18.49 25.57 -18.71
C ASP A 524 -20.00 25.78 -18.95
N PRO A 525 -20.48 27.02 -18.90
CA PRO A 525 -21.91 27.31 -19.16
C PRO A 525 -22.35 26.98 -20.59
N ASN A 526 -21.40 26.80 -21.51
CA ASN A 526 -21.65 26.44 -22.90
C ASN A 526 -21.40 24.94 -23.20
N ALA A 527 -21.33 24.10 -22.18
CA ALA A 527 -21.09 22.66 -22.35
C ALA A 527 -22.17 22.02 -23.23
N THR A 528 -21.74 21.22 -24.18
CA THR A 528 -22.62 20.47 -25.08
C THR A 528 -23.34 19.32 -24.34
N PRO A 529 -24.46 18.78 -24.87
CA PRO A 529 -25.16 17.65 -24.27
C PRO A 529 -24.24 16.43 -24.05
N ASP A 530 -23.29 16.15 -24.94
CA ASP A 530 -22.32 15.04 -24.77
C ASP A 530 -21.34 15.30 -23.62
N GLN A 531 -20.83 16.50 -23.50
CA GLN A 531 -19.98 16.91 -22.39
C GLN A 531 -20.71 16.83 -21.04
N LEU A 532 -21.97 17.27 -21.01
CA LEU A 532 -22.83 17.16 -19.81
C LEU A 532 -23.07 15.69 -19.43
N ARG A 533 -23.28 14.83 -20.43
CA ARG A 533 -23.42 13.38 -20.20
C ARG A 533 -22.15 12.77 -19.60
N VAL A 534 -20.98 13.10 -20.14
CA VAL A 534 -19.68 12.67 -19.61
C VAL A 534 -19.51 13.16 -18.17
N ARG A 535 -19.75 14.45 -17.91
CA ARG A 535 -19.66 15.03 -16.57
C ARG A 535 -20.61 14.35 -15.59
N HIS A 536 -21.87 14.19 -15.95
CA HIS A 536 -22.86 13.54 -15.09
C HIS A 536 -22.43 12.10 -14.75
N GLY A 537 -22.06 11.31 -15.77
CA GLY A 537 -21.61 9.94 -15.56
C GLY A 537 -20.35 9.85 -14.71
N TRP A 538 -19.42 10.78 -14.90
CA TRP A 538 -18.20 10.85 -14.11
C TRP A 538 -18.49 11.21 -12.65
N LEU A 539 -19.28 12.22 -12.36
CA LEU A 539 -19.61 12.62 -10.98
C LEU A 539 -20.47 11.60 -10.23
N THR A 540 -21.34 10.87 -10.94
CA THR A 540 -22.27 9.91 -10.32
C THR A 540 -21.79 8.45 -10.34
N GLY A 541 -20.71 8.15 -11.06
CA GLY A 541 -20.25 6.77 -11.30
C GLY A 541 -21.11 5.99 -12.29
N THR A 542 -22.06 6.64 -12.97
CA THR A 542 -22.93 5.94 -13.92
C THR A 542 -22.29 5.83 -15.29
N VAL A 543 -22.65 4.77 -16.02
CA VAL A 543 -22.31 4.56 -17.44
C VAL A 543 -23.60 4.35 -18.22
N GLY A 544 -23.57 4.72 -19.47
CA GLY A 544 -24.72 4.59 -20.35
C GLY A 544 -24.90 5.83 -21.25
N PRO A 545 -25.73 5.69 -22.33
CA PRO A 545 -25.95 6.76 -23.29
C PRO A 545 -26.77 7.93 -22.73
#